data_8c86c05321aab3b2ce4ad7053ecd69ae
#
_entry.id   8c86c05321aab3b2ce4ad7053ecd69ae
#
_cell.length_a   1.000
_cell.length_b   1.000
_cell.length_c   1.000
_cell.angle_alpha   90.00
_cell.angle_beta   90.00
_cell.angle_gamma   90.00
#
_symmetry.space_group_name_H-M   'P 1'
#
loop_
_entity.id
_entity.type
_entity.pdbx_description
1 polymer ?
#
loop_
_entity_poly.entity_id
_entity_poly.type
_entity_poly.pdbx_seq_one_letter_code
_entity_poly.pdbx_strand_id
1 'polypeptide(L)'
;MMNVKGNLTVSPATQNEAEFVKTMFELNQKKLNAEFISLSEWQEILGNPDPYEKHFLICKESMPVAYIKINGLENKDTAYVSMLFVHCKYQRQGIGSFALDFAQQYVFERGFSHLAIKTDKENLQAQHCYEKNGFILSQKRGKYLYIKPIK
;
A
#
# COMPACT_ATOMS: atom_id res chain seq x y z
N MET A 1 13.52 -3.27 9.97
CA MET A 1 13.73 -3.89 8.68
C MET A 1 13.70 -2.85 7.61
N MET A 2 14.60 -2.97 6.71
CA MET A 2 14.76 -1.92 5.74
C MET A 2 14.99 -2.48 4.37
N ASN A 3 14.16 -2.06 3.47
CA ASN A 3 14.41 -2.25 2.07
C ASN A 3 14.86 -0.91 1.53
N VAL A 4 16.03 -0.83 0.92
CA VAL A 4 16.60 0.43 0.47
C VAL A 4 16.82 0.40 -1.03
N LYS A 5 16.34 1.42 -1.71
CA LYS A 5 16.59 1.62 -3.12
C LYS A 5 16.78 3.11 -3.36
N GLY A 6 17.99 3.50 -3.74
CA GLY A 6 18.34 4.90 -3.78
C GLY A 6 18.28 5.48 -2.38
N ASN A 7 17.47 6.51 -2.18
CA ASN A 7 17.26 7.12 -0.87
C ASN A 7 15.90 6.78 -0.27
N LEU A 8 15.26 5.72 -0.76
CA LEU A 8 13.99 5.26 -0.22
C LEU A 8 14.20 4.17 0.81
N THR A 9 13.50 4.27 1.94
CA THR A 9 13.52 3.28 3.01
C THR A 9 12.10 2.97 3.44
N VAL A 10 11.94 1.83 4.14
CA VAL A 10 10.65 1.41 4.68
C VAL A 10 10.75 1.32 6.18
N SER A 11 9.74 1.82 6.87
CA SER A 11 9.61 1.68 8.32
C SER A 11 8.16 1.38 8.69
N PRO A 12 7.93 0.74 9.86
CA PRO A 12 6.55 0.53 10.31
C PRO A 12 5.86 1.87 10.53
N ALA A 13 4.58 1.95 10.15
CA ALA A 13 3.76 3.11 10.48
C ALA A 13 3.13 2.87 11.85
N THR A 14 3.42 3.74 12.80
CA THR A 14 2.94 3.61 14.17
C THR A 14 1.94 4.72 14.50
N GLN A 15 1.38 4.65 15.70
CA GLN A 15 0.44 5.66 16.16
C GLN A 15 1.02 7.08 16.06
N ASN A 16 2.32 7.22 16.21
CA ASN A 16 2.99 8.53 16.14
C ASN A 16 2.89 9.17 14.76
N GLU A 17 2.68 8.39 13.70
CA GLU A 17 2.56 8.89 12.34
C GLU A 17 1.11 9.04 11.86
N ALA A 18 0.14 8.87 12.77
CA ALA A 18 -1.28 8.90 12.40
C ALA A 18 -1.68 10.20 11.71
N GLU A 19 -1.18 11.33 12.20
CA GLU A 19 -1.52 12.62 11.61
C GLU A 19 -0.98 12.74 10.18
N PHE A 20 0.22 12.28 9.96
CA PHE A 20 0.83 12.28 8.63
C PHE A 20 0.05 11.35 7.68
N VAL A 21 -0.28 10.14 8.14
CA VAL A 21 -1.03 9.18 7.32
C VAL A 21 -2.41 9.73 6.97
N LYS A 22 -3.09 10.34 7.95
CA LYS A 22 -4.39 10.98 7.73
C LYS A 22 -4.31 12.05 6.65
N THR A 23 -3.31 12.93 6.75
CA THR A 23 -3.12 14.01 5.78
C THR A 23 -2.91 13.45 4.38
N MET A 24 -2.06 12.45 4.26
CA MET A 24 -1.76 11.80 2.98
C MET A 24 -2.99 11.09 2.41
N PHE A 25 -3.75 10.43 3.28
CA PHE A 25 -4.99 9.78 2.88
C PHE A 25 -5.98 10.80 2.29
N GLU A 26 -6.16 11.93 2.97
CA GLU A 26 -7.11 12.96 2.53
C GLU A 26 -6.70 13.60 1.22
N LEU A 27 -5.40 13.77 0.99
CA LEU A 27 -4.90 14.30 -0.27
C LEU A 27 -5.19 13.35 -1.45
N ASN A 28 -5.39 12.07 -1.16
CA ASN A 28 -5.65 11.05 -2.18
C ASN A 28 -7.07 10.50 -2.13
N GLN A 29 -7.89 10.98 -1.20
CA GLN A 29 -9.22 10.41 -0.91
C GLN A 29 -10.10 10.32 -2.14
N LYS A 30 -10.06 11.33 -2.99
CA LYS A 30 -10.86 11.38 -4.20
C LYS A 30 -10.49 10.25 -5.17
N LYS A 31 -9.19 9.96 -5.28
CA LYS A 31 -8.68 8.86 -6.12
C LYS A 31 -8.97 7.51 -5.51
N LEU A 32 -8.98 7.42 -4.18
CA LEU A 32 -9.22 6.18 -3.47
C LEU A 32 -10.70 5.85 -3.36
N ASN A 33 -11.56 6.83 -3.61
CA ASN A 33 -13.01 6.68 -3.48
C ASN A 33 -13.37 6.06 -2.12
N ALA A 34 -12.78 6.60 -1.05
CA ALA A 34 -12.87 6.04 0.28
C ALA A 34 -13.56 7.02 1.23
N GLU A 35 -14.14 6.48 2.30
CA GLU A 35 -14.82 7.28 3.31
C GLU A 35 -13.80 8.00 4.19
N PHE A 36 -14.28 9.07 4.82
CA PHE A 36 -13.47 9.84 5.75
C PHE A 36 -13.07 8.99 6.97
N ILE A 37 -11.82 9.11 7.38
CA ILE A 37 -11.29 8.47 8.58
C ILE A 37 -10.72 9.56 9.47
N SER A 38 -11.23 9.67 10.71
CA SER A 38 -10.80 10.70 11.63
C SER A 38 -9.39 10.45 12.17
N LEU A 39 -8.79 11.48 12.77
CA LEU A 39 -7.47 11.32 13.39
C LEU A 39 -7.49 10.27 14.50
N SER A 40 -8.53 10.27 15.35
CA SER A 40 -8.62 9.28 16.41
C SER A 40 -8.77 7.86 15.88
N GLU A 41 -9.47 7.69 14.77
CA GLU A 41 -9.58 6.40 14.10
C GLU A 41 -8.22 5.95 13.55
N TRP A 42 -7.47 6.86 12.93
CA TRP A 42 -6.13 6.54 12.45
C TRP A 42 -5.20 6.18 13.58
N GLN A 43 -5.29 6.89 14.71
CA GLN A 43 -4.48 6.57 15.89
C GLN A 43 -4.76 5.17 16.39
N GLU A 44 -6.04 4.76 16.39
CA GLU A 44 -6.43 3.41 16.81
C GLU A 44 -5.96 2.37 15.80
N ILE A 45 -6.15 2.62 14.52
CA ILE A 45 -5.72 1.70 13.47
C ILE A 45 -4.21 1.42 13.55
N LEU A 46 -3.42 2.47 13.73
CA LEU A 46 -1.95 2.32 13.74
C LEU A 46 -1.41 1.92 15.09
N GLY A 47 -2.11 2.28 16.18
CA GLY A 47 -1.67 1.96 17.52
C GLY A 47 -2.07 0.58 17.98
N ASN A 48 -3.13 0.03 17.40
CA ASN A 48 -3.66 -1.28 17.79
C ASN A 48 -4.15 -2.02 16.55
N PRO A 49 -3.24 -2.32 15.60
CA PRO A 49 -3.64 -2.93 14.34
C PRO A 49 -4.07 -4.38 14.53
N ASP A 50 -4.91 -4.84 13.62
CA ASP A 50 -5.26 -6.26 13.50
C ASP A 50 -3.96 -7.05 13.30
N PRO A 51 -3.79 -8.22 13.96
CA PRO A 51 -2.55 -8.99 13.82
C PRO A 51 -2.26 -9.47 12.40
N TYR A 52 -3.29 -9.50 11.54
CA TYR A 52 -3.13 -9.93 10.15
C TYR A 52 -3.04 -8.75 9.18
N GLU A 53 -2.81 -7.55 9.71
CA GLU A 53 -2.56 -6.35 8.93
C GLU A 53 -1.21 -5.77 9.28
N LYS A 54 -0.54 -5.19 8.28
CA LYS A 54 0.72 -4.48 8.49
C LYS A 54 0.67 -3.14 7.78
N HIS A 55 1.19 -2.14 8.46
CA HIS A 55 1.17 -0.76 8.00
C HIS A 55 2.60 -0.25 7.93
N PHE A 56 2.98 0.29 6.78
CA PHE A 56 4.34 0.77 6.58
C PHE A 56 4.35 2.15 5.96
N LEU A 57 5.39 2.90 6.28
CA LEU A 57 5.72 4.15 5.61
C LEU A 57 6.89 3.93 4.67
N ILE A 58 6.83 4.55 3.52
CA ILE A 58 7.98 4.69 2.65
C ILE A 58 8.52 6.10 2.90
N CYS A 59 9.81 6.20 3.17
CA CYS A 59 10.46 7.47 3.46
C CYS A 59 11.53 7.77 2.41
N LYS A 60 11.64 9.04 2.07
CA LYS A 60 12.69 9.53 1.19
C LYS A 60 13.55 10.46 2.02
N GLU A 61 14.82 10.08 2.21
CA GLU A 61 15.75 10.85 3.06
C GLU A 61 15.14 11.15 4.43
N SER A 62 14.58 10.13 5.05
CA SER A 62 13.95 10.17 6.38
C SER A 62 12.61 10.91 6.41
N MET A 63 12.11 11.40 5.28
CA MET A 63 10.82 12.07 5.23
C MET A 63 9.76 11.11 4.69
N PRO A 64 8.64 10.91 5.41
CA PRO A 64 7.58 10.03 4.92
C PRO A 64 6.96 10.58 3.63
N VAL A 65 6.87 9.73 2.61
CA VAL A 65 6.34 10.14 1.30
C VAL A 65 5.23 9.22 0.80
N ALA A 66 5.05 8.04 1.43
CA ALA A 66 4.00 7.11 1.02
C ALA A 66 3.60 6.21 2.18
N TYR A 67 2.45 5.58 2.04
CA TYR A 67 1.91 4.66 3.03
C TYR A 67 1.36 3.43 2.31
N ILE A 68 1.62 2.26 2.87
CA ILE A 68 1.09 1.01 2.32
C ILE A 68 0.54 0.14 3.45
N LYS A 69 -0.63 -0.43 3.21
CA LYS A 69 -1.26 -1.38 4.12
C LYS A 69 -1.36 -2.73 3.44
N ILE A 70 -0.83 -3.74 4.10
CA ILE A 70 -0.88 -5.13 3.64
C ILE A 70 -1.82 -5.89 4.57
N ASN A 71 -2.76 -6.64 4.03
CA ASN A 71 -3.65 -7.47 4.83
C ASN A 71 -3.88 -8.82 4.16
N GLY A 72 -4.83 -9.60 4.73
CA GLY A 72 -5.06 -10.95 4.26
C GLY A 72 -3.97 -11.91 4.71
N LEU A 73 -3.21 -11.56 5.73
CA LEU A 73 -2.09 -12.38 6.20
C LEU A 73 -2.55 -13.63 6.95
N GLU A 74 -3.85 -13.76 7.22
CA GLU A 74 -4.43 -15.00 7.72
C GLU A 74 -4.65 -16.03 6.61
N ASN A 75 -4.60 -15.61 5.35
CA ASN A 75 -4.76 -16.51 4.21
C ASN A 75 -3.49 -17.36 4.02
N LYS A 76 -3.61 -18.40 3.21
CA LYS A 76 -2.46 -19.27 2.92
C LYS A 76 -1.73 -18.89 1.64
N ASP A 77 -2.46 -18.44 0.65
CA ASP A 77 -1.91 -18.25 -0.69
C ASP A 77 -1.78 -16.81 -1.13
N THR A 78 -2.77 -15.98 -0.81
CA THR A 78 -2.86 -14.63 -1.36
C THR A 78 -2.93 -13.60 -0.25
N ALA A 79 -2.01 -12.66 -0.28
CA ALA A 79 -2.06 -11.45 0.56
C ALA A 79 -2.48 -10.27 -0.30
N TYR A 80 -2.92 -9.20 0.33
CA TYR A 80 -3.50 -8.06 -0.36
C TYR A 80 -2.79 -6.76 0.04
N VAL A 81 -2.61 -5.88 -0.94
CA VAL A 81 -2.34 -4.47 -0.67
C VAL A 81 -3.71 -3.80 -0.64
N SER A 82 -4.16 -3.38 0.54
CA SER A 82 -5.50 -2.80 0.68
C SER A 82 -5.49 -1.28 0.68
N MET A 83 -4.34 -0.66 0.92
CA MET A 83 -4.15 0.78 0.74
C MET A 83 -2.74 1.04 0.26
N LEU A 84 -2.61 1.93 -0.72
CA LEU A 84 -1.33 2.40 -1.20
C LEU A 84 -1.55 3.81 -1.73
N PHE A 85 -0.91 4.79 -1.10
CA PHE A 85 -0.95 6.14 -1.64
C PHE A 85 0.37 6.85 -1.42
N VAL A 86 0.71 7.67 -2.39
CA VAL A 86 1.95 8.44 -2.43
C VAL A 86 1.56 9.91 -2.28
N HIS A 87 2.31 10.64 -1.45
CA HIS A 87 2.08 12.07 -1.27
C HIS A 87 2.16 12.77 -2.64
N CYS A 88 1.22 13.67 -2.89
CA CYS A 88 1.05 14.27 -4.22
C CYS A 88 2.32 14.95 -4.76
N LYS A 89 3.16 15.48 -3.88
CA LYS A 89 4.42 16.12 -4.26
C LYS A 89 5.48 15.14 -4.76
N TYR A 90 5.27 13.85 -4.50
CA TYR A 90 6.29 12.82 -4.79
C TYR A 90 5.79 11.78 -5.78
N GLN A 91 4.66 12.02 -6.42
CA GLN A 91 4.14 11.10 -7.42
C GLN A 91 5.01 11.09 -8.66
N ARG A 92 4.95 10.00 -9.43
CA ARG A 92 5.70 9.81 -10.67
C ARG A 92 7.21 9.75 -10.48
N GLN A 93 7.66 9.33 -9.29
CA GLN A 93 9.08 9.13 -8.98
C GLN A 93 9.42 7.67 -8.72
N GLY A 94 8.53 6.75 -9.08
CA GLY A 94 8.75 5.32 -8.87
C GLY A 94 8.48 4.84 -7.45
N ILE A 95 7.90 5.68 -6.60
CA ILE A 95 7.66 5.32 -5.19
C ILE A 95 6.58 4.26 -5.07
N GLY A 96 5.52 4.36 -5.88
CA GLY A 96 4.49 3.32 -5.91
C GLY A 96 5.04 1.97 -6.30
N SER A 97 5.90 1.94 -7.32
CA SER A 97 6.57 0.70 -7.74
C SER A 97 7.47 0.14 -6.65
N PHE A 98 8.21 1.01 -5.98
CA PHE A 98 9.04 0.61 -4.85
C PHE A 98 8.19 -0.02 -3.74
N ALA A 99 7.05 0.59 -3.42
CA ALA A 99 6.15 0.07 -2.39
C ALA A 99 5.60 -1.31 -2.76
N LEU A 100 5.25 -1.51 -4.04
CA LEU A 100 4.75 -2.80 -4.51
C LEU A 100 5.85 -3.87 -4.47
N ASP A 101 7.07 -3.51 -4.83
CA ASP A 101 8.21 -4.42 -4.73
C ASP A 101 8.46 -4.82 -3.27
N PHE A 102 8.38 -3.86 -2.37
CA PHE A 102 8.51 -4.13 -0.95
C PHE A 102 7.42 -5.10 -0.48
N ALA A 103 6.16 -4.83 -0.84
CA ALA A 103 5.04 -5.68 -0.44
C ALA A 103 5.22 -7.10 -0.96
N GLN A 104 5.65 -7.24 -2.20
CA GLN A 104 5.89 -8.54 -2.81
C GLN A 104 6.94 -9.31 -2.03
N GLN A 105 8.07 -8.68 -1.74
CA GLN A 105 9.15 -9.33 -0.99
C GLN A 105 8.69 -9.68 0.43
N TYR A 106 7.97 -8.76 1.07
CA TYR A 106 7.49 -8.96 2.43
C TYR A 106 6.61 -10.21 2.54
N VAL A 107 5.63 -10.35 1.63
CA VAL A 107 4.71 -11.49 1.70
C VAL A 107 5.35 -12.77 1.16
N PHE A 108 6.25 -12.66 0.19
CA PHE A 108 7.00 -13.82 -0.30
C PHE A 108 7.81 -14.47 0.83
N GLU A 109 8.48 -13.67 1.64
CA GLU A 109 9.27 -14.17 2.77
C GLU A 109 8.41 -14.85 3.82
N ARG A 110 7.11 -14.60 3.81
CA ARG A 110 6.15 -15.22 4.73
C ARG A 110 5.37 -16.37 4.10
N GLY A 111 5.81 -16.82 2.93
CA GLY A 111 5.28 -18.02 2.30
C GLY A 111 4.08 -17.81 1.38
N PHE A 112 3.74 -16.58 1.06
CA PHE A 112 2.63 -16.30 0.15
C PHE A 112 3.06 -16.49 -1.29
N SER A 113 2.15 -16.99 -2.12
CA SER A 113 2.41 -17.26 -3.54
C SER A 113 1.82 -16.18 -4.46
N HIS A 114 0.92 -15.36 -3.95
CA HIS A 114 0.26 -14.32 -4.75
C HIS A 114 0.09 -13.06 -3.94
N LEU A 115 0.19 -11.93 -4.64
CA LEU A 115 -0.14 -10.61 -4.10
C LEU A 115 -1.26 -10.01 -4.95
N ALA A 116 -2.30 -9.50 -4.30
CA ALA A 116 -3.44 -8.93 -4.99
C ALA A 116 -3.68 -7.49 -4.56
N ILE A 117 -4.28 -6.71 -5.44
CA ILE A 117 -4.62 -5.32 -5.17
C ILE A 117 -5.87 -4.93 -5.95
N LYS A 118 -6.75 -4.15 -5.34
CA LYS A 118 -7.97 -3.65 -5.98
C LYS A 118 -7.84 -2.17 -6.27
N THR A 119 -8.54 -1.73 -7.32
CA THR A 119 -8.64 -0.31 -7.62
C THR A 119 -9.96 -0.03 -8.32
N ASP A 120 -10.39 1.23 -8.28
CA ASP A 120 -11.58 1.65 -9.00
C ASP A 120 -11.32 1.62 -10.51
N LYS A 121 -12.37 1.30 -11.25
CA LYS A 121 -12.28 1.21 -12.72
C LYS A 121 -11.91 2.53 -13.37
N GLU A 122 -12.15 3.65 -12.69
CA GLU A 122 -11.82 4.98 -13.19
C GLU A 122 -10.38 5.39 -12.88
N ASN A 123 -9.69 4.67 -12.01
CA ASN A 123 -8.33 5.03 -11.60
C ASN A 123 -7.31 4.45 -12.56
N LEU A 124 -7.20 5.07 -13.73
CA LEU A 124 -6.31 4.59 -14.79
C LEU A 124 -4.83 4.64 -14.40
N GLN A 125 -4.46 5.64 -13.60
CA GLN A 125 -3.08 5.77 -13.14
C GLN A 125 -2.65 4.57 -12.30
N ALA A 126 -3.54 4.12 -11.39
CA ALA A 126 -3.27 2.95 -10.56
C ALA A 126 -3.20 1.68 -11.42
N GLN A 127 -4.12 1.53 -12.37
CA GLN A 127 -4.13 0.38 -13.26
C GLN A 127 -2.84 0.28 -14.05
N HIS A 128 -2.36 1.39 -14.59
CA HIS A 128 -1.08 1.42 -15.29
C HIS A 128 0.09 1.02 -14.39
N CYS A 129 0.09 1.51 -13.15
CA CYS A 129 1.12 1.18 -12.19
C CYS A 129 1.15 -0.34 -11.90
N TYR A 130 -0.02 -0.93 -11.70
CA TYR A 130 -0.10 -2.36 -11.39
C TYR A 130 0.33 -3.21 -12.58
N GLU A 131 -0.15 -2.88 -13.77
CA GLU A 131 0.22 -3.59 -14.99
C GLU A 131 1.72 -3.50 -15.26
N LYS A 132 2.28 -2.32 -15.09
CA LYS A 132 3.71 -2.09 -15.25
C LYS A 132 4.53 -2.95 -14.27
N ASN A 133 3.98 -3.23 -13.10
CA ASN A 133 4.65 -4.02 -12.08
C ASN A 133 4.31 -5.51 -12.14
N GLY A 134 3.69 -5.96 -13.22
CA GLY A 134 3.47 -7.37 -13.47
C GLY A 134 2.17 -7.94 -12.92
N PHE A 135 1.29 -7.09 -12.43
CA PHE A 135 -0.03 -7.53 -11.99
C PHE A 135 -0.94 -7.74 -13.18
N ILE A 136 -1.79 -8.74 -13.11
CA ILE A 136 -2.70 -9.12 -14.18
C ILE A 136 -4.14 -8.92 -13.71
N LEU A 137 -4.94 -8.27 -14.55
CA LEU A 137 -6.34 -8.05 -14.24
C LEU A 137 -7.07 -9.39 -14.17
N SER A 138 -7.66 -9.66 -13.02
CA SER A 138 -8.32 -10.93 -12.72
C SER A 138 -9.84 -10.81 -12.68
N GLN A 139 -10.36 -9.69 -12.20
CA GLN A 139 -11.79 -9.50 -12.02
C GLN A 139 -12.19 -8.06 -12.30
N LYS A 140 -13.33 -7.87 -13.01
CA LYS A 140 -13.88 -6.55 -13.32
C LYS A 140 -15.25 -6.31 -12.67
N ARG A 141 -15.52 -6.98 -11.58
CA ARG A 141 -16.79 -6.85 -10.88
C ARG A 141 -16.63 -5.85 -9.74
N GLY A 142 -17.34 -4.72 -9.80
CA GLY A 142 -17.14 -3.65 -8.86
C GLY A 142 -15.75 -3.04 -9.05
N LYS A 143 -14.91 -3.11 -8.03
CA LYS A 143 -13.51 -2.71 -8.17
C LYS A 143 -12.76 -3.75 -9.00
N TYR A 144 -11.80 -3.28 -9.76
CA TYR A 144 -10.95 -4.17 -10.55
C TYR A 144 -9.94 -4.86 -9.62
N LEU A 145 -9.84 -6.17 -9.74
CA LEU A 145 -8.89 -6.97 -8.97
C LEU A 145 -7.71 -7.34 -9.85
N TYR A 146 -6.51 -6.98 -9.39
CA TYR A 146 -5.26 -7.33 -10.03
C TYR A 146 -4.52 -8.33 -9.16
N ILE A 147 -3.93 -9.36 -9.76
CA ILE A 147 -3.20 -10.39 -9.04
C ILE A 147 -1.84 -10.61 -9.70
N LYS A 148 -0.83 -10.85 -8.88
CA LYS A 148 0.51 -11.20 -9.34
C LYS A 148 1.00 -12.44 -8.64
N PRO A 149 1.40 -13.49 -9.40
CA PRO A 149 2.13 -14.61 -8.81
C PRO A 149 3.52 -14.13 -8.38
N ILE A 150 3.95 -14.53 -7.21
CA ILE A 150 5.25 -14.12 -6.68
C ILE A 150 6.11 -15.34 -6.39
N LYS A 151 7.40 -15.18 -6.60
CA LYS A 151 8.37 -16.26 -6.41
C LYS A 151 9.56 -15.78 -5.62
#